data_20b2c354d584c398e834df85d07c8e45
#
_entry.id   20b2c354d584c398e834df85d07c8e45
#
_cell.length_a   1.000
_cell.length_b   1.000
_cell.length_c   1.000
_cell.angle_alpha   90.00
_cell.angle_beta   90.00
_cell.angle_gamma   90.00
#
_symmetry.space_group_name_H-M   'P 1'
#
loop_
_entity.id
_entity.type
_entity.pdbx_description
1 polymer ?
#
loop_
_entity_poly.entity_id
_entity_poly.type
_entity_poly.pdbx_seq_one_letter_code
_entity_poly.pdbx_strand_id
1 'polypeptide(L)'
;MMQLSFWKRLLCAALTLALGVTLAACSDDDTKDDKLIPEIEVTQSLTFDCTETQTKNLEIELNGKLNWQIKADAWIELSQTSGKGSATVAVTVPANATSRTGTITVTATGYMGATDTGTSSVRQIKEGETNTNVAELRRLIMATNPTADGKELTDAIRAMTLCGIVVSDKGGGNQQPFIVILADDTQDGRARPPFSISQSNNTFERGDIVEVSLSDASAQLFSGLLQVSTHNEPMLVGQTEPLAPIAVTADKIAEYESQYVKIENTQPEASESGTWNSDSNKGNVSMETKDGKSYKIRTLQTASYAQDAIPTDKSGSIAGIAGIYNGTLQILPCNGDDIQLAEARFTVQGNKATLAEVLEAGAGSAFEVEGVSVIAANEQGVLFQQDGARIYAFKGEAHDLAVGDVVTVSGKTESRNGLLQFGKGCSFTKTGHQDITQPQPAAFSATEIEAYMKNPEVKYVTYKGTVLVSGSYVNVEIDGTSVQGSLDYMSDDFKEKYNSHNVTITGWLFGSYKTYMYTIPVEVRDEGEFEEEVPDGAIFYSTFDKELSSQSFDTSSGWPYLDQFEGWINHKGSGIAAVTYDYSSMSVRTN
;
A
#
# COMPACT_ATOMS: atom_id res chain seq x y z
N MET A 1 5.79 -21.11 18.89
CA MET A 1 6.77 -21.82 18.08
C MET A 1 8.17 -21.21 18.09
N MET A 2 8.37 -20.05 18.71
CA MET A 2 9.67 -19.33 18.80
C MET A 2 10.67 -19.84 19.84
N GLN A 3 10.27 -20.72 20.75
CA GLN A 3 11.21 -21.31 21.72
C GLN A 3 12.01 -22.54 21.19
N LEU A 4 11.69 -23.04 19.99
CA LEU A 4 12.36 -24.23 19.45
C LEU A 4 13.71 -23.95 18.77
N SER A 5 13.97 -22.72 18.30
CA SER A 5 15.24 -22.41 17.62
C SER A 5 16.37 -22.13 18.62
N PHE A 6 16.06 -21.45 19.72
CA PHE A 6 17.03 -21.19 20.79
C PHE A 6 17.49 -22.50 21.48
N TRP A 7 16.56 -23.42 21.73
CA TRP A 7 16.87 -24.73 22.29
C TRP A 7 17.63 -25.66 21.32
N LYS A 8 17.43 -25.51 20.01
CA LYS A 8 18.22 -26.27 19.02
C LYS A 8 19.69 -25.84 18.98
N ARG A 9 19.96 -24.52 19.10
CA ARG A 9 21.35 -24.01 19.18
C ARG A 9 22.02 -24.34 20.51
N LEU A 10 21.28 -24.27 21.62
CA LEU A 10 21.81 -24.72 22.94
C LEU A 10 21.96 -26.24 23.04
N LEU A 11 21.10 -27.02 22.36
CA LEU A 11 21.23 -28.50 22.36
C LEU A 11 22.43 -28.95 21.50
N CYS A 12 22.76 -28.26 20.42
CA CYS A 12 23.99 -28.58 19.67
C CYS A 12 25.25 -28.28 20.49
N ALA A 13 25.30 -27.16 21.21
CA ALA A 13 26.41 -26.83 22.10
C ALA A 13 26.50 -27.76 23.31
N ALA A 14 25.36 -28.23 23.86
CA ALA A 14 25.35 -29.18 24.98
C ALA A 14 25.58 -30.64 24.57
N LEU A 15 25.26 -31.02 23.33
CA LEU A 15 25.48 -32.38 22.83
C LEU A 15 26.96 -32.63 22.44
N THR A 16 27.69 -31.60 22.06
CA THR A 16 29.13 -31.68 21.77
C THR A 16 30.00 -31.82 23.03
N LEU A 17 29.48 -31.37 24.18
CA LEU A 17 30.21 -31.54 25.46
C LEU A 17 29.96 -32.89 26.17
N ALA A 18 28.93 -33.66 25.77
CA ALA A 18 28.57 -34.92 26.43
C ALA A 18 29.10 -36.21 25.72
N LEU A 19 29.73 -36.09 24.54
CA LEU A 19 30.29 -37.24 23.82
C LEU A 19 31.83 -37.32 23.86
N GLY A 20 32.48 -36.56 24.71
CA GLY A 20 33.93 -36.44 24.82
C GLY A 20 34.61 -37.37 25.84
N VAL A 21 33.96 -38.44 26.33
CA VAL A 21 34.65 -39.46 27.16
C VAL A 21 34.29 -40.86 26.72
N THR A 22 35.29 -41.53 26.22
CA THR A 22 35.56 -42.93 25.87
C THR A 22 35.57 -43.21 24.37
N LEU A 23 36.77 -43.16 23.81
CA LEU A 23 37.36 -44.29 23.09
C LEU A 23 38.83 -43.94 22.75
N ALA A 24 39.74 -44.33 23.63
CA ALA A 24 41.14 -44.45 23.24
C ALA A 24 41.30 -45.72 22.38
N ALA A 25 41.46 -45.51 21.08
CA ALA A 25 42.04 -46.51 20.19
C ALA A 25 42.66 -45.80 18.99
N CYS A 26 43.95 -45.99 18.83
CA CYS A 26 44.76 -45.53 17.71
C CYS A 26 44.15 -45.85 16.36
N SER A 27 44.07 -44.85 15.47
CA SER A 27 44.44 -44.99 14.05
C SER A 27 44.35 -43.63 13.37
N ASP A 28 45.28 -43.38 12.46
CA ASP A 28 45.38 -42.22 11.58
C ASP A 28 44.01 -41.72 11.07
N ASP A 29 43.61 -40.53 11.51
CA ASP A 29 42.32 -39.94 11.20
C ASP A 29 42.45 -38.62 10.34
N ASP A 30 43.41 -38.63 9.41
CA ASP A 30 43.56 -37.57 8.40
C ASP A 30 42.47 -37.58 7.31
N THR A 31 41.57 -38.61 7.32
CA THR A 31 40.57 -38.80 6.25
C THR A 31 39.19 -38.18 6.54
N LYS A 32 38.92 -37.69 7.76
CA LYS A 32 37.62 -37.07 8.08
C LYS A 32 37.51 -35.64 7.64
N ASP A 33 38.60 -34.89 7.68
CA ASP A 33 38.63 -33.46 7.25
C ASP A 33 38.47 -33.30 5.73
N ASP A 34 38.79 -34.33 4.94
CA ASP A 34 38.71 -34.28 3.45
C ASP A 34 37.28 -34.19 2.90
N LYS A 35 36.24 -34.38 3.73
CA LYS A 35 34.82 -34.32 3.33
C LYS A 35 34.01 -33.27 4.08
N LEU A 36 34.67 -32.42 4.88
CA LEU A 36 33.98 -31.39 5.62
C LEU A 36 33.58 -30.20 4.73
N ILE A 37 32.34 -29.76 4.88
CA ILE A 37 31.89 -28.45 4.45
C ILE A 37 32.29 -27.48 5.55
N PRO A 38 32.96 -26.35 5.24
CA PRO A 38 33.42 -25.43 6.26
C PRO A 38 32.23 -24.73 6.95
N GLU A 39 32.36 -24.56 8.26
CA GLU A 39 31.56 -23.66 9.09
C GLU A 39 32.57 -22.84 9.89
N ILE A 40 32.58 -21.52 9.66
CA ILE A 40 33.55 -20.58 10.25
C ILE A 40 32.84 -19.54 11.11
N GLU A 41 33.36 -19.33 12.30
CA GLU A 41 33.03 -18.19 13.15
C GLU A 41 34.31 -17.40 13.42
N VAL A 42 34.18 -16.05 13.43
CA VAL A 42 35.29 -15.14 13.71
C VAL A 42 34.88 -14.07 14.73
N THR A 43 35.83 -13.50 15.44
CA THR A 43 35.58 -12.32 16.29
C THR A 43 34.83 -11.26 15.47
N GLN A 44 33.63 -10.87 15.88
CA GLN A 44 32.76 -9.97 15.10
C GLN A 44 33.31 -8.56 14.94
N SER A 45 33.97 -8.01 15.97
CA SER A 45 34.55 -6.66 15.91
C SER A 45 35.78 -6.50 16.78
N LEU A 46 36.68 -5.61 16.31
CA LEU A 46 37.88 -5.19 17.04
C LEU A 46 37.94 -3.66 17.06
N THR A 47 37.97 -3.05 18.24
CA THR A 47 38.09 -1.58 18.42
C THR A 47 39.45 -1.21 18.94
N PHE A 48 40.07 -0.22 18.31
CA PHE A 48 41.41 0.30 18.61
C PHE A 48 41.35 1.82 18.88
N ASP A 49 42.33 2.34 19.61
CA ASP A 49 42.54 3.77 19.81
C ASP A 49 43.36 4.34 18.66
N CYS A 50 43.13 5.62 18.33
CA CYS A 50 43.92 6.33 17.31
C CYS A 50 45.29 6.84 17.79
N THR A 51 45.50 6.96 19.11
CA THR A 51 46.66 7.65 19.68
C THR A 51 47.96 6.85 19.58
N GLU A 52 47.87 5.53 19.56
CA GLU A 52 49.02 4.64 19.52
C GLU A 52 48.78 3.40 18.66
N THR A 53 49.87 2.71 18.28
CA THR A 53 49.78 1.39 17.62
C THR A 53 49.33 0.36 18.62
N GLN A 54 48.26 -0.34 18.33
CA GLN A 54 47.68 -1.37 19.21
C GLN A 54 47.57 -2.70 18.49
N THR A 55 47.63 -3.78 19.28
CA THR A 55 47.45 -5.15 18.78
C THR A 55 46.35 -5.84 19.58
N LYS A 56 45.42 -6.50 18.90
CA LYS A 56 44.34 -7.33 19.45
C LYS A 56 44.24 -8.68 18.74
N ASN A 57 43.57 -9.64 19.34
CA ASN A 57 43.38 -10.97 18.78
C ASN A 57 42.08 -11.07 17.97
N LEU A 58 42.18 -11.66 16.80
CA LEU A 58 41.07 -12.19 16.01
C LEU A 58 41.01 -13.69 16.24
N GLU A 59 39.98 -14.18 16.87
CA GLU A 59 39.73 -15.60 17.03
C GLU A 59 39.01 -16.13 15.80
N ILE A 60 39.49 -17.29 15.29
CA ILE A 60 38.91 -18.01 14.16
C ILE A 60 38.56 -19.40 14.70
N GLU A 61 37.29 -19.75 14.66
CA GLU A 61 36.78 -21.06 15.01
C GLU A 61 36.30 -21.78 13.73
N LEU A 62 36.72 -23.03 13.57
CA LEU A 62 36.41 -23.88 12.42
C LEU A 62 35.98 -25.27 12.89
N ASN A 63 35.01 -25.83 12.18
CA ASN A 63 34.48 -27.17 12.45
C ASN A 63 35.45 -28.34 12.13
N GLY A 64 36.71 -28.05 11.78
CA GLY A 64 37.74 -29.04 11.50
C GLY A 64 39.08 -28.41 11.11
N LYS A 65 40.04 -29.25 10.67
CA LYS A 65 41.37 -28.80 10.23
C LYS A 65 41.34 -28.34 8.76
N LEU A 66 40.40 -27.45 8.41
CA LEU A 66 40.29 -26.88 7.05
C LEU A 66 41.25 -25.70 6.84
N ASN A 67 41.63 -25.47 5.59
CA ASN A 67 42.46 -24.33 5.23
C ASN A 67 41.62 -23.04 5.16
N TRP A 68 42.21 -21.93 5.60
CA TRP A 68 41.61 -20.63 5.50
C TRP A 68 42.60 -19.55 5.01
N GLN A 69 42.05 -18.47 4.47
CA GLN A 69 42.80 -17.28 4.02
C GLN A 69 42.13 -16.03 4.57
N ILE A 70 42.93 -15.01 4.90
CA ILE A 70 42.44 -13.71 5.38
C ILE A 70 42.76 -12.62 4.35
N LYS A 71 41.75 -11.76 4.10
CA LYS A 71 41.86 -10.51 3.40
C LYS A 71 41.50 -9.38 4.37
N ALA A 72 42.27 -8.31 4.41
CA ALA A 72 42.02 -7.15 5.25
C ALA A 72 42.31 -5.86 4.49
N ASP A 73 41.76 -4.75 4.97
CA ASP A 73 42.10 -3.42 4.46
C ASP A 73 43.60 -3.12 4.68
N ALA A 74 44.19 -2.35 3.75
CA ALA A 74 45.65 -2.15 3.65
C ALA A 74 46.31 -1.53 4.90
N TRP A 75 45.51 -0.92 5.78
CA TRP A 75 46.00 -0.32 7.02
C TRP A 75 45.93 -1.26 8.24
N ILE A 76 45.40 -2.47 8.06
CA ILE A 76 45.28 -3.49 9.09
C ILE A 76 46.40 -4.51 8.87
N GLU A 77 47.30 -4.62 9.82
CA GLU A 77 48.41 -5.56 9.78
C GLU A 77 48.05 -6.85 10.48
N LEU A 78 48.28 -7.97 9.83
CA LEU A 78 47.96 -9.31 10.33
C LEU A 78 49.22 -10.12 10.58
N SER A 79 49.30 -10.84 11.72
CA SER A 79 50.44 -11.72 12.00
C SER A 79 50.53 -12.90 11.03
N GLN A 80 49.42 -13.31 10.44
CA GLN A 80 49.32 -14.32 9.36
C GLN A 80 48.08 -14.12 8.50
N THR A 81 48.18 -14.43 7.23
CA THR A 81 47.08 -14.28 6.24
C THR A 81 46.49 -15.59 5.76
N SER A 82 46.98 -16.72 6.27
CA SER A 82 46.45 -18.06 5.96
C SER A 82 46.83 -19.04 7.08
N GLY A 83 46.05 -20.11 7.20
CA GLY A 83 46.30 -21.13 8.20
C GLY A 83 45.43 -22.37 8.01
N LYS A 84 45.41 -23.25 9.01
CA LYS A 84 44.64 -24.48 9.00
C LYS A 84 44.01 -24.69 10.39
N GLY A 85 42.72 -25.01 10.44
CA GLY A 85 41.95 -25.20 11.67
C GLY A 85 41.71 -23.91 12.43
N SER A 86 41.11 -24.01 13.62
CA SER A 86 40.90 -22.86 14.51
C SER A 86 42.24 -22.20 14.90
N ALA A 87 42.24 -20.88 14.99
CA ALA A 87 43.47 -20.10 15.21
C ALA A 87 43.18 -18.74 15.85
N THR A 88 44.21 -18.19 16.48
CA THR A 88 44.25 -16.81 16.95
C THR A 88 45.21 -16.00 16.07
N VAL A 89 44.75 -14.95 15.44
CA VAL A 89 45.56 -14.05 14.57
C VAL A 89 45.69 -12.71 15.26
N ALA A 90 46.94 -12.29 15.47
CA ALA A 90 47.19 -10.93 15.98
C ALA A 90 46.90 -9.90 14.88
N VAL A 91 46.05 -8.93 15.20
CA VAL A 91 45.66 -7.79 14.37
C VAL A 91 46.29 -6.57 14.94
N THR A 92 47.20 -5.92 14.20
CA THR A 92 47.89 -4.69 14.61
C THR A 92 47.39 -3.52 13.77
N VAL A 93 47.02 -2.44 14.45
CA VAL A 93 46.53 -1.22 13.83
C VAL A 93 47.48 -0.08 14.25
N PRO A 94 48.18 0.55 13.29
CA PRO A 94 49.08 1.69 13.59
C PRO A 94 48.29 2.94 13.97
N ALA A 95 48.90 3.83 14.76
CA ALA A 95 48.32 5.13 15.11
C ALA A 95 47.82 5.90 13.88
N ASN A 96 46.75 6.67 14.03
CA ASN A 96 46.15 7.47 12.98
C ASN A 96 45.61 8.80 13.53
N ALA A 97 45.55 9.83 12.68
CA ALA A 97 45.08 11.16 13.10
C ALA A 97 43.55 11.27 13.21
N THR A 98 42.84 10.38 12.53
CA THR A 98 41.37 10.40 12.42
C THR A 98 40.82 8.98 12.65
N SER A 99 39.59 8.90 13.11
CA SER A 99 38.87 7.65 13.17
C SER A 99 38.73 7.04 11.77
N ARG A 100 38.76 5.72 11.71
CA ARG A 100 38.56 4.95 10.48
C ARG A 100 38.00 3.58 10.78
N THR A 101 37.33 2.99 9.79
CA THR A 101 36.79 1.64 9.83
C THR A 101 37.41 0.80 8.73
N GLY A 102 37.43 -0.51 8.92
CA GLY A 102 37.88 -1.46 7.93
C GLY A 102 37.34 -2.86 8.21
N THR A 103 37.61 -3.78 7.30
CA THR A 103 37.06 -5.14 7.37
C THR A 103 38.18 -6.17 7.24
N ILE A 104 38.06 -7.23 8.03
CA ILE A 104 38.83 -8.47 7.87
C ILE A 104 37.86 -9.55 7.40
N THR A 105 38.18 -10.23 6.31
CA THR A 105 37.41 -11.33 5.76
C THR A 105 38.24 -12.61 5.83
N VAL A 106 37.72 -13.64 6.49
CA VAL A 106 38.34 -14.96 6.59
C VAL A 106 37.51 -15.93 5.76
N THR A 107 38.12 -16.57 4.78
CA THR A 107 37.47 -17.57 3.94
C THR A 107 38.07 -18.95 4.20
N ALA A 108 37.27 -19.88 4.68
CA ALA A 108 37.62 -21.30 4.84
C ALA A 108 37.24 -22.05 3.56
N THR A 109 38.08 -23.06 3.22
CA THR A 109 37.87 -23.91 2.04
C THR A 109 37.87 -25.37 2.46
N GLY A 110 36.85 -26.11 2.08
CA GLY A 110 36.64 -27.50 2.41
C GLY A 110 36.44 -28.41 1.20
N TYR A 111 35.67 -29.46 1.39
CA TYR A 111 35.44 -30.51 0.41
C TYR A 111 34.88 -30.00 -0.90
N MET A 112 35.42 -30.46 -2.02
CA MET A 112 35.08 -30.08 -3.40
C MET A 112 35.11 -28.55 -3.67
N GLY A 113 35.91 -27.80 -2.89
CA GLY A 113 36.02 -26.37 -3.05
C GLY A 113 34.87 -25.58 -2.40
N ALA A 114 34.05 -26.22 -1.55
CA ALA A 114 33.06 -25.51 -0.74
C ALA A 114 33.77 -24.47 0.13
N THR A 115 33.20 -23.28 0.23
CA THR A 115 33.73 -22.18 1.04
C THR A 115 32.69 -21.65 2.01
N ASP A 116 33.17 -21.21 3.17
CA ASP A 116 32.40 -20.38 4.10
C ASP A 116 33.25 -19.18 4.52
N THR A 117 32.60 -18.08 4.88
CA THR A 117 33.28 -16.79 5.08
C THR A 117 32.77 -16.11 6.33
N GLY A 118 33.69 -15.83 7.26
CA GLY A 118 33.47 -14.99 8.44
C GLY A 118 34.06 -13.59 8.22
N THR A 119 33.41 -12.57 8.72
CA THR A 119 33.87 -11.18 8.66
C THR A 119 34.05 -10.60 10.05
N SER A 120 35.09 -9.76 10.22
CA SER A 120 35.34 -8.99 11.43
C SER A 120 35.46 -7.51 11.07
N SER A 121 34.72 -6.67 11.76
CA SER A 121 34.83 -5.22 11.63
C SER A 121 36.00 -4.70 12.48
N VAL A 122 36.82 -3.83 11.92
CA VAL A 122 37.93 -3.18 12.63
C VAL A 122 37.67 -1.69 12.71
N ARG A 123 37.65 -1.17 13.92
CA ARG A 123 37.43 0.25 14.18
C ARG A 123 38.60 0.86 14.93
N GLN A 124 39.07 2.01 14.48
CA GLN A 124 40.03 2.85 15.19
C GLN A 124 39.38 4.20 15.54
N ILE A 125 39.33 4.54 16.83
CA ILE A 125 38.56 5.68 17.36
C ILE A 125 39.54 6.75 17.83
N LYS A 126 39.27 8.02 17.43
CA LYS A 126 40.03 9.18 17.90
C LYS A 126 39.63 9.52 19.34
N GLU A 127 40.60 9.89 20.15
CA GLU A 127 40.35 10.42 21.50
C GLU A 127 39.42 11.65 21.43
N GLY A 128 38.37 11.64 22.23
CA GLY A 128 37.36 12.70 22.27
C GLY A 128 36.13 12.47 21.38
N GLU A 129 36.07 11.42 20.53
CA GLU A 129 34.83 10.99 19.93
C GLU A 129 33.90 10.37 20.99
N THR A 130 32.64 10.80 20.99
CA THR A 130 31.63 10.31 21.92
C THR A 130 30.63 9.43 21.19
N ASN A 131 30.27 8.28 21.77
CA ASN A 131 29.17 7.49 21.27
C ASN A 131 27.85 8.20 21.62
N THR A 132 26.92 8.14 20.70
CA THR A 132 25.54 8.61 20.91
C THR A 132 24.56 7.53 20.45
N ASN A 133 23.37 7.55 21.01
CA ASN A 133 22.27 6.71 20.57
C ASN A 133 21.33 7.49 19.64
N VAL A 134 20.37 6.79 19.04
CA VAL A 134 19.44 7.35 18.05
C VAL A 134 18.60 8.48 18.63
N ALA A 135 18.05 8.31 19.83
CA ALA A 135 17.19 9.29 20.48
C ALA A 135 17.93 10.59 20.80
N GLU A 136 19.13 10.49 21.38
CA GLU A 136 19.94 11.67 21.71
C GLU A 136 20.42 12.40 20.46
N LEU A 137 20.89 11.67 19.44
CA LEU A 137 21.29 12.28 18.18
C LEU A 137 20.14 13.03 17.52
N ARG A 138 18.93 12.42 17.47
CA ARG A 138 17.75 13.10 16.94
C ARG A 138 17.45 14.39 17.71
N ARG A 139 17.50 14.35 19.02
CA ARG A 139 17.28 15.52 19.88
C ARG A 139 18.27 16.65 19.54
N LEU A 140 19.54 16.32 19.38
CA LEU A 140 20.59 17.28 19.04
C LEU A 140 20.38 17.88 17.64
N ILE A 141 20.05 17.06 16.64
CA ILE A 141 19.79 17.52 15.28
C ILE A 141 18.57 18.42 15.22
N MET A 142 17.47 18.01 15.84
CA MET A 142 16.22 18.81 15.85
C MET A 142 16.40 20.17 16.53
N ALA A 143 17.30 20.28 17.52
CA ALA A 143 17.65 21.55 18.15
C ALA A 143 18.38 22.52 17.18
N THR A 144 18.92 22.04 16.06
CA THR A 144 19.54 22.88 15.01
C THR A 144 18.54 23.40 13.98
N ASN A 145 17.25 23.05 14.10
CA ASN A 145 16.17 23.36 13.14
C ASN A 145 16.55 22.97 11.70
N PRO A 146 16.66 21.68 11.39
CA PRO A 146 16.96 21.20 10.05
C PRO A 146 15.85 21.62 9.06
N THR A 147 16.23 21.88 7.81
CA THR A 147 15.32 22.28 6.74
C THR A 147 15.30 21.24 5.62
N ALA A 148 14.45 21.46 4.61
CA ALA A 148 14.36 20.59 3.43
C ALA A 148 15.63 20.64 2.55
N ASP A 149 16.39 21.74 2.58
CA ASP A 149 17.56 21.93 1.73
C ASP A 149 18.81 21.15 2.21
N GLY A 150 18.69 20.51 3.36
CA GLY A 150 19.84 19.85 3.99
C GLY A 150 20.82 20.84 4.64
N LYS A 151 21.46 20.40 5.71
CA LYS A 151 22.45 21.19 6.45
C LYS A 151 23.51 20.28 7.04
N GLU A 152 24.76 20.72 6.96
CA GLU A 152 25.85 20.09 7.71
C GLU A 152 25.56 20.15 9.21
N LEU A 153 25.85 19.07 9.91
CA LEU A 153 25.74 19.01 11.35
C LEU A 153 26.85 19.86 12.02
N THR A 154 26.59 20.27 13.25
CA THR A 154 27.59 21.02 14.04
C THR A 154 28.83 20.16 14.31
N ASP A 155 29.98 20.78 14.50
CA ASP A 155 31.24 20.07 14.80
C ASP A 155 31.11 19.16 16.03
N ALA A 156 30.31 19.56 17.03
CA ALA A 156 30.03 18.74 18.20
C ALA A 156 29.27 17.43 17.86
N ILE A 157 28.33 17.49 16.93
CA ILE A 157 27.58 16.29 16.46
C ILE A 157 28.49 15.48 15.51
N ARG A 158 29.26 16.13 14.66
CA ARG A 158 30.18 15.46 13.72
C ARG A 158 31.34 14.75 14.43
N ALA A 159 31.65 15.10 15.66
CA ALA A 159 32.60 14.37 16.51
C ALA A 159 32.01 13.11 17.15
N MET A 160 30.71 12.79 16.89
CA MET A 160 30.04 11.63 17.46
C MET A 160 30.06 10.42 16.53
N THR A 161 29.87 9.28 17.16
CA THR A 161 29.55 8.02 16.50
C THR A 161 28.19 7.58 16.97
N LEU A 162 27.30 7.31 16.01
CA LEU A 162 25.99 6.73 16.27
C LEU A 162 26.12 5.21 16.43
N CYS A 163 25.53 4.66 17.49
CA CYS A 163 25.28 3.23 17.63
C CYS A 163 23.78 2.99 17.64
N GLY A 164 23.31 2.00 16.88
CA GLY A 164 21.88 1.65 16.81
C GLY A 164 21.62 0.24 16.30
N ILE A 165 20.40 -0.23 16.53
CA ILE A 165 19.91 -1.55 16.08
C ILE A 165 19.14 -1.36 14.77
N VAL A 166 19.43 -2.15 13.75
CA VAL A 166 18.74 -2.14 12.45
C VAL A 166 17.32 -2.68 12.62
N VAL A 167 16.33 -1.91 12.22
CA VAL A 167 14.91 -2.31 12.20
C VAL A 167 14.34 -2.42 10.79
N SER A 168 15.01 -1.85 9.78
CA SER A 168 14.69 -2.08 8.36
C SER A 168 15.12 -3.49 7.94
N ASP A 169 14.48 -4.00 6.89
CA ASP A 169 14.78 -5.33 6.34
C ASP A 169 15.20 -5.19 4.87
N LYS A 170 16.48 -5.39 4.61
CA LYS A 170 17.02 -5.38 3.25
C LYS A 170 16.41 -6.48 2.38
N GLY A 171 16.26 -7.71 2.94
CA GLY A 171 15.74 -8.87 2.23
C GLY A 171 14.28 -8.69 1.79
N GLY A 172 13.49 -7.93 2.53
CA GLY A 172 12.11 -7.61 2.20
C GLY A 172 11.92 -6.62 1.05
N GLY A 173 12.95 -5.84 0.71
CA GLY A 173 13.00 -4.98 -0.47
C GLY A 173 12.12 -3.73 -0.44
N ASN A 174 11.46 -3.43 0.68
CA ASN A 174 10.59 -2.25 0.82
C ASN A 174 11.32 -1.03 1.40
N GLN A 175 12.61 -0.95 1.19
CA GLN A 175 13.47 0.20 1.51
C GLN A 175 14.35 0.51 0.30
N GLN A 176 14.73 1.77 0.15
CA GLN A 176 15.74 2.12 -0.85
C GLN A 176 17.06 1.41 -0.50
N PRO A 177 17.81 0.90 -1.48
CA PRO A 177 19.01 0.08 -1.24
C PRO A 177 20.09 0.79 -0.42
N PHE A 178 20.03 2.11 -0.36
CA PHE A 178 20.98 2.98 0.34
C PHE A 178 20.45 3.51 1.69
N ILE A 179 19.32 2.99 2.20
CA ILE A 179 18.72 3.44 3.47
C ILE A 179 18.79 2.31 4.50
N VAL A 180 19.28 2.64 5.68
CA VAL A 180 19.23 1.82 6.90
C VAL A 180 18.43 2.59 7.95
N ILE A 181 17.47 1.95 8.59
CA ILE A 181 16.70 2.52 9.69
C ILE A 181 17.21 1.93 10.99
N LEU A 182 17.61 2.79 11.91
CA LEU A 182 18.17 2.43 13.20
C LEU A 182 17.25 2.82 14.35
N ALA A 183 17.24 2.00 15.40
CA ALA A 183 16.52 2.23 16.66
C ALA A 183 17.47 2.04 17.85
N ASP A 184 17.06 2.56 19.00
CA ASP A 184 17.69 2.25 20.28
C ASP A 184 17.17 0.92 20.82
N ASP A 185 17.94 0.27 21.69
CA ASP A 185 17.59 -1.00 22.35
C ASP A 185 16.40 -0.87 23.32
N THR A 186 16.13 0.35 23.80
CA THR A 186 15.03 0.63 24.73
C THR A 186 13.81 1.15 23.99
N GLN A 187 12.96 0.26 23.52
CA GLN A 187 11.61 0.60 23.07
C GLN A 187 10.68 0.69 24.29
N ASP A 188 10.80 1.75 25.08
CA ASP A 188 9.98 1.96 26.29
C ASP A 188 8.59 2.55 26.00
N GLY A 189 8.13 2.46 24.75
CA GLY A 189 6.83 3.00 24.30
C GLY A 189 6.78 4.52 24.19
N ARG A 190 7.87 5.22 24.43
CA ARG A 190 7.97 6.67 24.19
C ARG A 190 8.36 6.96 22.77
N ALA A 191 7.78 8.03 22.20
CA ALA A 191 8.10 8.50 20.86
C ALA A 191 9.56 8.99 20.79
N ARG A 192 10.47 8.09 20.50
CA ARG A 192 11.90 8.37 20.24
C ARG A 192 12.26 7.87 18.84
N PRO A 193 11.74 8.54 17.80
CA PRO A 193 11.84 8.01 16.47
C PRO A 193 13.31 7.92 16.02
N PRO A 194 13.72 6.76 15.49
CA PRO A 194 14.98 6.64 14.77
C PRO A 194 14.94 7.50 13.50
N PHE A 195 15.99 7.51 12.74
CA PHE A 195 16.09 8.20 11.47
C PHE A 195 16.83 7.33 10.45
N SER A 196 16.59 7.59 9.17
CA SER A 196 17.28 6.88 8.10
C SER A 196 18.67 7.47 7.87
N ILE A 197 19.66 6.60 7.64
CA ILE A 197 21.01 6.95 7.23
C ILE A 197 21.19 6.48 5.80
N SER A 198 21.51 7.41 4.91
CA SER A 198 21.83 7.07 3.52
C SER A 198 23.25 6.54 3.42
N GLN A 199 23.41 5.43 2.73
CA GLN A 199 24.71 4.84 2.41
C GLN A 199 24.66 4.20 1.00
N SER A 200 25.80 4.00 0.41
CA SER A 200 25.89 3.50 -0.97
C SER A 200 25.44 2.04 -1.13
N ASN A 201 25.54 1.24 -0.09
CA ASN A 201 25.18 -0.18 -0.13
C ASN A 201 24.76 -0.70 1.24
N ASN A 202 23.46 -0.79 1.48
CA ASN A 202 22.94 -1.41 2.70
C ASN A 202 23.07 -2.95 2.63
N THR A 203 23.87 -3.53 3.52
CA THR A 203 24.06 -4.98 3.65
C THR A 203 23.52 -5.53 4.97
N PHE A 204 22.96 -4.68 5.83
CA PHE A 204 22.54 -5.05 7.18
C PHE A 204 21.16 -5.67 7.23
N GLU A 205 20.98 -6.58 8.19
CA GLU A 205 19.74 -7.28 8.46
C GLU A 205 19.10 -6.76 9.75
N ARG A 206 17.82 -7.06 9.93
CA ARG A 206 17.09 -6.68 11.13
C ARG A 206 17.69 -7.37 12.36
N GLY A 207 18.04 -6.59 13.38
CA GLY A 207 18.72 -7.05 14.59
C GLY A 207 20.24 -6.84 14.58
N ASP A 208 20.82 -6.43 13.45
CA ASP A 208 22.21 -6.03 13.43
C ASP A 208 22.43 -4.76 14.29
N ILE A 209 23.49 -4.76 15.08
CA ILE A 209 23.93 -3.58 15.84
C ILE A 209 25.03 -2.93 15.03
N VAL A 210 24.81 -1.69 14.62
CA VAL A 210 25.78 -0.97 13.79
C VAL A 210 26.24 0.32 14.44
N GLU A 211 27.47 0.67 14.14
CA GLU A 211 28.07 1.97 14.47
C GLU A 211 28.40 2.72 13.19
N VAL A 212 28.18 4.04 13.20
CA VAL A 212 28.54 4.90 12.07
C VAL A 212 29.12 6.22 12.57
N SER A 213 30.27 6.63 12.01
CA SER A 213 30.85 7.94 12.27
C SER A 213 30.03 9.04 11.61
N LEU A 214 29.79 10.14 12.33
CA LEU A 214 29.05 11.29 11.84
C LEU A 214 29.96 12.41 11.31
N SER A 215 31.25 12.13 11.08
CA SER A 215 32.27 13.14 10.79
C SER A 215 32.02 14.00 9.54
N ASP A 216 31.26 13.47 8.57
CA ASP A 216 30.84 14.16 7.35
C ASP A 216 29.30 14.25 7.21
N ALA A 217 28.58 13.95 8.30
CA ALA A 217 27.14 13.82 8.23
C ALA A 217 26.42 15.17 8.06
N SER A 218 25.34 15.13 7.32
CA SER A 218 24.37 16.21 7.13
C SER A 218 22.96 15.72 7.45
N ALA A 219 22.04 16.64 7.75
CA ALA A 219 20.65 16.32 8.04
C ALA A 219 19.69 17.18 7.24
N GLN A 220 18.54 16.62 6.85
CA GLN A 220 17.46 17.32 6.15
C GLN A 220 16.09 16.81 6.63
N LEU A 221 15.05 17.63 6.43
CA LEU A 221 13.65 17.23 6.55
C LEU A 221 13.09 16.95 5.17
N PHE A 222 13.20 15.70 4.71
CA PHE A 222 12.65 15.29 3.42
C PHE A 222 11.16 15.01 3.54
N SER A 223 10.31 15.87 2.95
CA SER A 223 8.83 15.76 3.03
C SER A 223 8.28 15.60 4.46
N GLY A 224 8.98 16.16 5.44
CA GLY A 224 8.63 16.07 6.86
C GLY A 224 9.34 14.95 7.63
N LEU A 225 10.08 14.08 6.95
CA LEU A 225 10.83 12.98 7.55
C LEU A 225 12.30 13.41 7.80
N LEU A 226 12.79 13.24 9.03
CA LEU A 226 14.21 13.50 9.31
C LEU A 226 15.08 12.43 8.65
N GLN A 227 16.03 12.88 7.84
CA GLN A 227 17.06 12.04 7.23
C GLN A 227 18.44 12.55 7.57
N VAL A 228 19.32 11.64 7.92
CA VAL A 228 20.76 11.88 8.08
C VAL A 228 21.49 11.19 6.95
N SER A 229 22.35 11.92 6.25
CA SER A 229 23.19 11.41 5.17
C SER A 229 24.64 11.47 5.57
N THR A 230 25.39 10.40 5.35
CA THR A 230 26.83 10.29 5.56
C THR A 230 27.45 9.41 4.47
N HIS A 231 28.72 9.66 4.12
CA HIS A 231 29.52 8.79 3.26
C HIS A 231 30.31 7.76 4.08
N ASN A 232 30.32 7.88 5.41
CA ASN A 232 30.93 6.88 6.26
C ASN A 232 30.06 5.62 6.25
N GLU A 233 30.66 4.48 5.95
CA GLU A 233 29.96 3.21 5.97
C GLU A 233 29.69 2.77 7.41
N PRO A 234 28.45 2.38 7.76
CA PRO A 234 28.15 1.78 9.03
C PRO A 234 28.92 0.47 9.20
N MET A 235 29.34 0.19 10.41
CA MET A 235 30.10 -1.01 10.77
C MET A 235 29.24 -1.93 11.65
N LEU A 236 29.16 -3.20 11.29
CA LEU A 236 28.54 -4.24 12.14
C LEU A 236 29.42 -4.44 13.39
N VAL A 237 28.86 -4.22 14.57
CA VAL A 237 29.54 -4.39 15.85
C VAL A 237 28.95 -5.49 16.73
N GLY A 238 27.78 -5.98 16.36
CA GLY A 238 27.10 -7.07 17.06
C GLY A 238 25.76 -7.41 16.43
N GLN A 239 25.06 -8.35 17.05
CA GLN A 239 23.71 -8.74 16.68
C GLN A 239 22.87 -8.95 17.93
N THR A 240 21.56 -8.74 17.79
CA THR A 240 20.56 -9.02 18.82
C THR A 240 19.33 -9.66 18.18
N GLU A 241 18.42 -10.18 19.01
CA GLU A 241 17.11 -10.55 18.50
C GLU A 241 16.44 -9.30 17.88
N PRO A 242 15.78 -9.45 16.72
CA PRO A 242 15.05 -8.35 16.10
C PRO A 242 14.08 -7.68 17.08
N LEU A 243 14.08 -6.36 17.11
CA LEU A 243 13.16 -5.60 17.95
C LEU A 243 11.71 -5.88 17.55
N ALA A 244 10.85 -6.11 18.53
CA ALA A 244 9.41 -6.23 18.30
C ALA A 244 8.81 -4.88 17.91
N PRO A 245 7.78 -4.84 17.05
CA PRO A 245 7.14 -3.59 16.68
C PRO A 245 6.37 -2.99 17.87
N ILE A 246 6.37 -1.67 17.98
CA ILE A 246 5.61 -0.92 19.00
C ILE A 246 4.14 -0.89 18.56
N ALA A 247 3.21 -1.32 19.41
CA ALA A 247 1.79 -1.20 19.13
C ALA A 247 1.36 0.28 19.22
N VAL A 248 0.81 0.82 18.14
CA VAL A 248 0.34 2.21 18.07
C VAL A 248 -1.03 2.29 17.39
N THR A 249 -1.76 3.38 17.62
CA THR A 249 -2.98 3.68 16.88
C THR A 249 -2.67 4.48 15.61
N ALA A 250 -3.51 4.39 14.59
CA ALA A 250 -3.25 5.00 13.29
C ALA A 250 -3.07 6.53 13.35
N ASP A 251 -3.78 7.21 14.26
CA ASP A 251 -3.65 8.66 14.49
C ASP A 251 -2.33 9.07 15.17
N LYS A 252 -1.60 8.10 15.73
CA LYS A 252 -0.32 8.31 16.39
C LYS A 252 0.91 8.01 15.52
N ILE A 253 0.72 7.54 14.28
CA ILE A 253 1.83 7.19 13.38
C ILE A 253 2.87 8.32 13.30
N ALA A 254 2.44 9.59 13.24
CA ALA A 254 3.35 10.73 13.14
C ALA A 254 4.29 10.89 14.36
N GLU A 255 3.85 10.46 15.53
CA GLU A 255 4.64 10.54 16.77
C GLU A 255 5.78 9.51 16.79
N TYR A 256 5.68 8.47 15.94
CA TYR A 256 6.60 7.34 15.83
C TYR A 256 7.38 7.32 14.51
N GLU A 257 7.63 8.49 13.93
CA GLU A 257 8.39 8.64 12.69
C GLU A 257 9.66 7.78 12.66
N SER A 258 9.81 6.99 11.61
CA SER A 258 10.91 6.04 11.36
C SER A 258 11.02 4.86 12.37
N GLN A 259 10.11 4.72 13.32
CA GLN A 259 10.10 3.55 14.21
C GLN A 259 9.40 2.36 13.57
N TYR A 260 9.77 1.15 14.01
CA TYR A 260 9.08 -0.08 13.66
C TYR A 260 7.86 -0.24 14.56
N VAL A 261 6.70 -0.06 13.97
CA VAL A 261 5.40 -0.02 14.67
C VAL A 261 4.44 -1.08 14.14
N LYS A 262 3.37 -1.32 14.88
CA LYS A 262 2.28 -2.23 14.52
C LYS A 262 0.93 -1.58 14.76
N ILE A 263 0.08 -1.62 13.74
CA ILE A 263 -1.35 -1.25 13.82
C ILE A 263 -2.16 -2.54 13.90
N GLU A 264 -2.96 -2.67 14.93
CA GLU A 264 -3.89 -3.78 15.10
C GLU A 264 -5.32 -3.41 14.69
N ASN A 265 -6.19 -4.41 14.49
CA ASN A 265 -7.57 -4.20 14.07
C ASN A 265 -7.67 -3.29 12.83
N THR A 266 -6.91 -3.64 11.81
CA THR A 266 -6.82 -2.90 10.55
C THR A 266 -7.15 -3.78 9.35
N GLN A 267 -7.58 -3.15 8.26
CA GLN A 267 -7.94 -3.81 7.01
C GLN A 267 -7.71 -2.85 5.82
N PRO A 268 -7.52 -3.33 4.59
CA PRO A 268 -7.59 -2.49 3.40
C PRO A 268 -8.97 -1.85 3.26
N GLU A 269 -9.08 -0.62 2.77
CA GLU A 269 -10.38 -0.04 2.43
C GLU A 269 -11.09 -0.92 1.38
N ALA A 270 -12.41 -1.03 1.47
CA ALA A 270 -13.21 -1.91 0.58
C ALA A 270 -13.13 -1.52 -0.91
N SER A 271 -12.73 -0.29 -1.20
CA SER A 271 -12.51 0.25 -2.56
C SER A 271 -11.19 -0.18 -3.18
N GLU A 272 -10.24 -0.65 -2.37
CA GLU A 272 -8.93 -1.07 -2.88
C GLU A 272 -9.04 -2.36 -3.71
N SER A 273 -8.13 -2.53 -4.66
CA SER A 273 -8.09 -3.70 -5.55
C SER A 273 -6.71 -3.86 -6.18
N GLY A 274 -6.45 -5.03 -6.76
CA GLY A 274 -5.19 -5.34 -7.44
C GLY A 274 -4.12 -5.81 -6.47
N THR A 275 -2.88 -5.38 -6.68
CA THR A 275 -1.70 -5.78 -5.90
C THR A 275 -1.18 -4.63 -5.03
N TRP A 276 -0.33 -4.94 -4.03
CA TRP A 276 0.24 -3.94 -3.13
C TRP A 276 1.02 -2.82 -3.85
N ASN A 277 1.60 -3.11 -5.02
CA ASN A 277 2.12 -2.08 -5.92
C ASN A 277 1.68 -2.37 -7.36
N SER A 278 0.70 -1.64 -7.85
CA SER A 278 0.16 -1.70 -9.20
C SER A 278 0.23 -0.34 -9.89
N ASP A 279 -0.05 -0.32 -11.19
CA ASP A 279 -0.13 0.93 -11.96
C ASP A 279 -1.27 1.85 -11.47
N SER A 280 -2.33 1.30 -10.90
CA SER A 280 -3.46 2.07 -10.39
C SER A 280 -3.18 2.75 -9.06
N ASN A 281 -2.54 2.06 -8.09
CA ASN A 281 -2.29 2.60 -6.75
C ASN A 281 -0.88 3.18 -6.56
N LYS A 282 0.06 2.88 -7.48
CA LYS A 282 1.47 3.32 -7.40
C LYS A 282 2.13 2.96 -6.07
N GLY A 283 1.73 1.84 -5.47
CA GLY A 283 2.21 1.36 -4.19
C GLY A 283 1.69 2.13 -2.97
N ASN A 284 0.54 2.79 -3.09
CA ASN A 284 -0.13 3.46 -1.97
C ASN A 284 -1.52 2.83 -1.78
N VAL A 285 -1.64 1.97 -0.79
CA VAL A 285 -2.90 1.28 -0.45
C VAL A 285 -3.52 1.94 0.77
N SER A 286 -4.79 2.29 0.68
CA SER A 286 -5.55 2.88 1.79
C SER A 286 -5.96 1.80 2.78
N MET A 287 -5.69 2.06 4.05
CA MET A 287 -6.05 1.21 5.17
C MET A 287 -7.01 1.93 6.10
N GLU A 288 -7.85 1.17 6.76
CA GLU A 288 -8.76 1.65 7.80
C GLU A 288 -8.67 0.77 9.04
N THR A 289 -8.83 1.37 10.20
CA THR A 289 -8.92 0.67 11.49
C THR A 289 -10.37 0.47 11.90
N LYS A 290 -10.61 -0.43 12.84
CA LYS A 290 -11.95 -0.73 13.33
C LYS A 290 -12.66 0.50 13.93
N ASP A 291 -11.91 1.45 14.48
CA ASP A 291 -12.39 2.73 15.01
C ASP A 291 -12.45 3.86 13.95
N GLY A 292 -12.33 3.52 12.66
CA GLY A 292 -12.54 4.45 11.55
C GLY A 292 -11.37 5.37 11.22
N LYS A 293 -10.18 5.15 11.79
CA LYS A 293 -8.98 5.90 11.42
C LYS A 293 -8.40 5.39 10.10
N SER A 294 -7.78 6.28 9.34
CA SER A 294 -7.18 5.92 8.04
C SER A 294 -5.70 6.25 7.99
N TYR A 295 -4.97 5.43 7.27
CA TYR A 295 -3.56 5.63 6.93
C TYR A 295 -3.25 4.92 5.61
N LYS A 296 -2.01 5.00 5.12
CA LYS A 296 -1.62 4.29 3.89
C LYS A 296 -0.51 3.28 4.16
N ILE A 297 -0.55 2.18 3.44
CA ILE A 297 0.61 1.33 3.24
C ILE A 297 1.39 1.87 2.05
N ARG A 298 2.70 2.05 2.22
CA ARG A 298 3.61 2.38 1.13
C ARG A 298 4.44 1.16 0.75
N THR A 299 4.34 0.72 -0.49
CA THR A 299 5.05 -0.43 -1.04
C THR A 299 5.89 -0.01 -2.25
N LEU A 300 7.17 -0.29 -2.24
CA LEU A 300 8.06 -0.12 -3.40
C LEU A 300 7.87 -1.29 -4.39
N GLN A 301 8.21 -1.08 -5.66
CA GLN A 301 8.17 -2.15 -6.66
C GLN A 301 9.14 -3.30 -6.35
N THR A 302 10.20 -3.00 -5.60
CA THR A 302 11.22 -3.97 -5.16
C THR A 302 10.81 -4.80 -3.96
N ALA A 303 9.70 -4.47 -3.29
CA ALA A 303 9.23 -5.23 -2.13
C ALA A 303 8.86 -6.66 -2.52
N SER A 304 9.25 -7.63 -1.70
CA SER A 304 9.03 -9.06 -1.96
C SER A 304 7.55 -9.43 -2.14
N TYR A 305 6.65 -8.66 -1.53
CA TYR A 305 5.19 -8.83 -1.58
C TYR A 305 4.48 -7.85 -2.53
N ALA A 306 5.23 -7.04 -3.31
CA ALA A 306 4.66 -5.97 -4.15
C ALA A 306 3.58 -6.46 -5.13
N GLN A 307 3.71 -7.68 -5.62
CA GLN A 307 2.80 -8.30 -6.58
C GLN A 307 1.74 -9.21 -5.95
N ASP A 308 1.72 -9.33 -4.62
CA ASP A 308 0.68 -10.08 -3.93
C ASP A 308 -0.64 -9.31 -3.98
N ALA A 309 -1.75 -10.04 -4.08
CA ALA A 309 -3.09 -9.45 -4.11
C ALA A 309 -3.42 -8.77 -2.78
N ILE A 310 -4.08 -7.60 -2.85
CA ILE A 310 -4.60 -6.93 -1.66
C ILE A 310 -5.79 -7.72 -1.12
N PRO A 311 -5.73 -8.26 0.12
CA PRO A 311 -6.80 -9.07 0.68
C PRO A 311 -7.92 -8.18 1.24
N THR A 312 -8.74 -7.61 0.36
CA THR A 312 -9.81 -6.66 0.74
C THR A 312 -10.97 -7.29 1.53
N ASP A 313 -11.04 -8.62 1.59
CA ASP A 313 -11.99 -9.40 2.40
C ASP A 313 -11.44 -9.79 3.77
N LYS A 314 -10.21 -9.37 4.11
CA LYS A 314 -9.50 -9.73 5.33
C LYS A 314 -9.19 -8.52 6.20
N SER A 315 -8.96 -8.82 7.48
CA SER A 315 -8.51 -7.90 8.51
C SER A 315 -7.43 -8.54 9.38
N GLY A 316 -6.82 -7.75 10.27
CA GLY A 316 -5.80 -8.27 11.19
C GLY A 316 -4.88 -7.17 11.68
N SER A 317 -3.58 -7.31 11.46
CA SER A 317 -2.58 -6.32 11.86
C SER A 317 -1.52 -6.10 10.78
N ILE A 318 -0.95 -4.90 10.77
CA ILE A 318 0.16 -4.50 9.90
C ILE A 318 1.28 -3.95 10.75
N ALA A 319 2.49 -4.50 10.59
CA ALA A 319 3.71 -3.90 11.12
C ALA A 319 4.50 -3.21 9.99
N GLY A 320 5.43 -2.33 10.36
CA GLY A 320 6.30 -1.65 9.40
C GLY A 320 6.91 -0.38 9.97
N ILE A 321 7.71 0.30 9.17
CA ILE A 321 8.32 1.57 9.53
C ILE A 321 7.29 2.69 9.39
N ALA A 322 7.08 3.45 10.46
CA ALA A 322 6.21 4.62 10.45
C ALA A 322 6.83 5.75 9.63
N GLY A 323 6.05 6.34 8.75
CA GLY A 323 6.50 7.41 7.86
C GLY A 323 5.45 8.50 7.68
N ILE A 324 5.92 9.66 7.23
CA ILE A 324 5.10 10.79 6.80
C ILE A 324 5.60 11.21 5.43
N TYR A 325 4.69 11.38 4.50
CA TYR A 325 5.03 11.93 3.18
C TYR A 325 4.03 13.00 2.79
N ASN A 326 4.48 14.25 2.72
CA ASN A 326 3.64 15.42 2.43
C ASN A 326 2.35 15.45 3.29
N GLY A 327 2.49 15.20 4.59
CA GLY A 327 1.39 15.18 5.55
C GLY A 327 0.57 13.87 5.56
N THR A 328 0.80 12.95 4.65
CA THR A 328 0.12 11.64 4.62
C THR A 328 0.83 10.66 5.55
N LEU A 329 0.08 10.10 6.51
CA LEU A 329 0.57 9.04 7.40
C LEU A 329 0.74 7.73 6.63
N GLN A 330 1.90 7.11 6.78
CA GLN A 330 2.24 5.88 6.06
C GLN A 330 2.88 4.84 7.00
N ILE A 331 2.64 3.58 6.69
CA ILE A 331 3.42 2.44 7.20
C ILE A 331 4.10 1.77 6.01
N LEU A 332 5.38 1.48 6.17
CA LEU A 332 6.17 0.74 5.19
C LEU A 332 6.46 -0.67 5.77
N PRO A 333 5.65 -1.69 5.47
CA PRO A 333 5.96 -3.06 5.87
C PRO A 333 7.34 -3.45 5.34
N CYS A 334 8.19 -3.98 6.19
CA CYS A 334 9.56 -4.30 5.78
C CYS A 334 9.61 -5.53 4.88
N ASN A 335 8.72 -6.50 5.10
CA ASN A 335 8.55 -7.71 4.29
C ASN A 335 7.10 -8.22 4.36
N GLY A 336 6.81 -9.35 3.71
CA GLY A 336 5.46 -9.94 3.70
C GLY A 336 4.99 -10.44 5.07
N ASP A 337 5.89 -10.80 5.98
CA ASP A 337 5.53 -11.27 7.33
C ASP A 337 4.99 -10.14 8.22
N ASP A 338 5.26 -8.90 7.86
CA ASP A 338 4.71 -7.72 8.53
C ASP A 338 3.21 -7.53 8.22
N ILE A 339 2.66 -8.23 7.22
CA ILE A 339 1.27 -8.16 6.77
C ILE A 339 0.49 -9.37 7.27
N GLN A 340 -0.19 -9.24 8.40
CA GLN A 340 -0.91 -10.31 9.07
C GLN A 340 -2.43 -10.10 8.95
N LEU A 341 -2.97 -10.24 7.74
CA LEU A 341 -4.39 -10.08 7.42
C LEU A 341 -5.03 -11.45 7.18
N ALA A 342 -5.42 -12.15 8.23
CA ALA A 342 -5.95 -13.51 8.18
C ALA A 342 -7.41 -13.64 8.68
N GLU A 343 -7.89 -12.64 9.43
CA GLU A 343 -9.23 -12.62 10.01
C GLU A 343 -10.27 -12.15 8.98
N ALA A 344 -11.54 -12.41 9.24
CA ALA A 344 -12.61 -11.85 8.42
C ALA A 344 -12.66 -10.33 8.53
N ARG A 345 -13.02 -9.66 7.41
CA ARG A 345 -13.23 -8.21 7.39
C ARG A 345 -14.25 -7.80 8.45
N PHE A 346 -13.95 -6.74 9.20
CA PHE A 346 -14.86 -6.15 10.16
C PHE A 346 -15.64 -4.97 9.53
N THR A 347 -16.78 -4.65 10.13
CA THR A 347 -17.44 -3.37 9.89
C THR A 347 -16.76 -2.29 10.73
N VAL A 348 -16.44 -1.16 10.09
CA VAL A 348 -15.85 -0.02 10.78
C VAL A 348 -16.84 0.55 11.79
N GLN A 349 -16.43 0.67 13.03
CA GLN A 349 -17.24 1.28 14.09
C GLN A 349 -17.14 2.80 13.96
N GLY A 350 -18.28 3.42 13.61
CA GLY A 350 -18.36 4.87 13.49
C GLY A 350 -18.79 5.53 14.81
N ASN A 351 -18.57 6.83 14.88
CA ASN A 351 -19.15 7.66 15.94
C ASN A 351 -20.68 7.68 15.80
N LYS A 352 -21.40 7.53 16.91
CA LYS A 352 -22.86 7.70 16.91
C LYS A 352 -23.20 9.13 16.53
N ALA A 353 -24.06 9.28 15.53
CA ALA A 353 -24.47 10.58 15.00
C ALA A 353 -25.88 10.51 14.40
N THR A 354 -26.49 11.65 14.18
CA THR A 354 -27.67 11.82 13.32
C THR A 354 -27.25 12.03 11.87
N LEU A 355 -28.14 11.84 10.89
CA LEU A 355 -27.81 12.14 9.48
C LEU A 355 -27.43 13.61 9.25
N ALA A 356 -28.02 14.52 10.01
CA ALA A 356 -27.68 15.95 9.93
C ALA A 356 -26.21 16.20 10.34
N GLU A 357 -25.77 15.60 11.46
CA GLU A 357 -24.38 15.69 11.94
C GLU A 357 -23.40 15.03 10.95
N VAL A 358 -23.79 13.90 10.33
CA VAL A 358 -22.99 13.25 9.27
C VAL A 358 -22.79 14.18 8.08
N LEU A 359 -23.87 14.84 7.61
CA LEU A 359 -23.80 15.78 6.48
C LEU A 359 -22.93 17.01 6.80
N GLU A 360 -22.97 17.50 8.05
CA GLU A 360 -22.14 18.61 8.51
C GLU A 360 -20.66 18.22 8.63
N ALA A 361 -20.37 17.03 9.11
CA ALA A 361 -19.00 16.55 9.29
C ALA A 361 -18.25 16.28 7.96
N GLY A 362 -18.98 16.00 6.88
CA GLY A 362 -18.41 15.78 5.55
C GLY A 362 -17.77 14.40 5.34
N ALA A 363 -16.90 14.32 4.34
CA ALA A 363 -16.30 13.06 3.91
C ALA A 363 -15.07 12.66 4.76
N GLY A 364 -14.82 11.34 4.84
CA GLY A 364 -13.60 10.79 5.41
C GLY A 364 -13.73 10.29 6.85
N SER A 365 -14.89 10.47 7.48
CA SER A 365 -15.17 10.01 8.85
C SER A 365 -16.11 8.80 8.87
N ALA A 366 -15.97 7.95 9.87
CA ALA A 366 -16.87 6.81 10.09
C ALA A 366 -17.98 7.16 11.08
N PHE A 367 -19.20 6.77 10.74
CA PHE A 367 -20.39 7.03 11.56
C PHE A 367 -21.25 5.79 11.72
N GLU A 368 -21.99 5.74 12.83
CA GLU A 368 -23.10 4.86 13.06
C GLU A 368 -24.35 5.72 13.29
N VAL A 369 -25.35 5.56 12.43
CA VAL A 369 -26.62 6.31 12.51
C VAL A 369 -27.77 5.34 12.72
N GLU A 370 -28.41 5.47 13.87
CA GLU A 370 -29.55 4.61 14.25
C GLU A 370 -30.88 5.23 13.77
N GLY A 371 -31.83 4.37 13.41
CA GLY A 371 -33.20 4.78 13.14
C GLY A 371 -33.40 5.56 11.83
N VAL A 372 -32.54 5.35 10.83
CA VAL A 372 -32.76 5.93 9.50
C VAL A 372 -33.77 5.10 8.71
N SER A 373 -34.58 5.74 7.88
CA SER A 373 -35.62 5.09 7.08
C SER A 373 -35.21 5.00 5.63
N VAL A 374 -35.45 3.86 5.02
CA VAL A 374 -35.26 3.64 3.58
C VAL A 374 -36.39 4.36 2.82
N ILE A 375 -36.04 5.31 1.95
CA ILE A 375 -37.00 6.04 1.09
C ILE A 375 -36.91 5.63 -0.38
N ALA A 376 -35.76 5.07 -0.81
CA ALA A 376 -35.55 4.46 -2.12
C ALA A 376 -34.38 3.49 -2.04
N ALA A 377 -34.33 2.49 -2.93
CA ALA A 377 -33.26 1.53 -3.03
C ALA A 377 -33.08 1.05 -4.46
N ASN A 378 -31.85 0.71 -4.84
CA ASN A 378 -31.51 -0.10 -6.00
C ASN A 378 -30.80 -1.38 -5.54
N GLU A 379 -30.30 -2.24 -6.43
CA GLU A 379 -29.71 -3.53 -6.04
C GLU A 379 -28.49 -3.42 -5.12
N GLN A 380 -27.72 -2.32 -5.19
CA GLN A 380 -26.44 -2.19 -4.48
C GLN A 380 -26.35 -0.97 -3.56
N GLY A 381 -27.42 -0.22 -3.39
CA GLY A 381 -27.41 0.96 -2.54
C GLY A 381 -28.79 1.43 -2.10
N VAL A 382 -28.80 2.28 -1.10
CA VAL A 382 -30.00 2.70 -0.38
C VAL A 382 -29.98 4.21 -0.13
N LEU A 383 -31.09 4.88 -0.38
CA LEU A 383 -31.28 6.27 0.03
C LEU A 383 -32.00 6.30 1.37
N PHE A 384 -31.33 6.84 2.37
CA PHE A 384 -31.83 6.99 3.74
C PHE A 384 -32.35 8.38 4.02
N GLN A 385 -33.30 8.46 4.94
CA GLN A 385 -33.83 9.71 5.50
C GLN A 385 -33.94 9.63 7.04
N GLN A 386 -33.61 10.75 7.71
CA GLN A 386 -33.85 10.98 9.13
C GLN A 386 -34.09 12.48 9.33
N ASP A 387 -35.22 12.87 9.92
CA ASP A 387 -35.59 14.26 10.27
C ASP A 387 -35.39 15.27 9.11
N GLY A 388 -35.68 14.83 7.87
CA GLY A 388 -35.52 15.66 6.67
C GLY A 388 -34.12 15.61 6.03
N ALA A 389 -33.10 15.21 6.75
CA ALA A 389 -31.78 14.93 6.19
C ALA A 389 -31.79 13.65 5.36
N ARG A 390 -31.05 13.61 4.25
CA ARG A 390 -31.00 12.46 3.33
C ARG A 390 -29.59 12.18 2.89
N ILE A 391 -29.23 10.90 2.78
CA ILE A 391 -27.92 10.44 2.33
C ILE A 391 -28.05 9.11 1.56
N TYR A 392 -27.31 8.98 0.48
CA TYR A 392 -27.18 7.70 -0.21
C TYR A 392 -26.08 6.87 0.48
N ALA A 393 -26.28 5.55 0.54
CA ALA A 393 -25.31 4.59 1.01
C ALA A 393 -25.06 3.53 -0.05
N PHE A 394 -23.83 3.45 -0.53
CA PHE A 394 -23.41 2.48 -1.52
C PHE A 394 -22.80 1.25 -0.84
N LYS A 395 -23.55 0.15 -0.76
CA LYS A 395 -23.05 -1.11 -0.20
C LYS A 395 -22.06 -1.80 -1.13
N GLY A 396 -22.29 -1.73 -2.45
CA GLY A 396 -21.45 -2.36 -3.47
C GLY A 396 -21.69 -3.86 -3.66
N GLU A 397 -22.76 -4.38 -3.05
CA GLU A 397 -23.28 -5.75 -3.18
C GLU A 397 -24.78 -5.74 -2.96
N ALA A 398 -25.48 -6.82 -3.36
CA ALA A 398 -26.91 -6.96 -3.18
C ALA A 398 -27.31 -6.90 -1.69
N HIS A 399 -28.50 -6.36 -1.43
CA HIS A 399 -29.11 -6.27 -0.10
C HIS A 399 -30.63 -6.55 -0.17
N ASP A 400 -31.23 -6.78 0.98
CA ASP A 400 -32.66 -7.13 1.15
C ASP A 400 -33.53 -6.00 1.71
N LEU A 401 -32.99 -4.78 1.78
CA LEU A 401 -33.72 -3.62 2.28
C LEU A 401 -34.78 -3.14 1.27
N ALA A 402 -35.93 -2.77 1.79
CA ALA A 402 -37.05 -2.22 1.04
C ALA A 402 -37.46 -0.85 1.60
N VAL A 403 -38.19 -0.08 0.78
CA VAL A 403 -38.79 1.20 1.23
C VAL A 403 -39.64 0.97 2.46
N GLY A 404 -39.46 1.81 3.49
CA GLY A 404 -40.10 1.70 4.78
C GLY A 404 -39.28 0.97 5.84
N ASP A 405 -38.23 0.26 5.49
CA ASP A 405 -37.37 -0.34 6.49
C ASP A 405 -36.66 0.74 7.33
N VAL A 406 -36.62 0.50 8.63
CA VAL A 406 -35.86 1.32 9.59
C VAL A 406 -34.58 0.57 9.94
N VAL A 407 -33.46 1.23 9.80
CA VAL A 407 -32.15 0.56 9.96
C VAL A 407 -31.17 1.39 10.80
N THR A 408 -30.15 0.71 11.29
CA THR A 408 -28.89 1.34 11.70
C THR A 408 -27.92 1.20 10.53
N VAL A 409 -27.39 2.30 10.00
CA VAL A 409 -26.33 2.34 9.00
C VAL A 409 -25.00 2.64 9.67
N SER A 410 -23.96 1.89 9.32
CA SER A 410 -22.60 2.11 9.83
C SER A 410 -21.58 2.04 8.69
N GLY A 411 -20.66 2.99 8.66
CA GLY A 411 -19.64 3.04 7.60
C GLY A 411 -18.93 4.39 7.52
N LYS A 412 -18.01 4.48 6.56
CA LYS A 412 -17.24 5.69 6.30
C LYS A 412 -17.91 6.52 5.21
N THR A 413 -17.89 7.83 5.39
CA THR A 413 -18.42 8.78 4.39
C THR A 413 -17.38 9.11 3.33
N GLU A 414 -17.84 9.29 2.10
CA GLU A 414 -17.05 9.75 0.96
C GLU A 414 -17.81 10.78 0.12
N SER A 415 -17.09 11.62 -0.63
CA SER A 415 -17.71 12.50 -1.63
C SER A 415 -17.72 11.79 -2.98
N ARG A 416 -18.90 11.58 -3.55
CA ARG A 416 -19.06 10.95 -4.86
C ARG A 416 -20.23 11.57 -5.62
N ASN A 417 -20.10 11.70 -6.92
CA ASN A 417 -21.15 12.27 -7.79
C ASN A 417 -21.65 13.64 -7.33
N GLY A 418 -20.77 14.45 -6.73
CA GLY A 418 -21.09 15.78 -6.20
C GLY A 418 -21.80 15.81 -4.85
N LEU A 419 -22.07 14.65 -4.23
CA LEU A 419 -22.75 14.54 -2.95
C LEU A 419 -21.94 13.72 -1.94
N LEU A 420 -22.26 13.89 -0.66
CA LEU A 420 -21.79 13.03 0.40
C LEU A 420 -22.60 11.73 0.42
N GLN A 421 -21.92 10.60 0.57
CA GLN A 421 -22.55 9.29 0.74
C GLN A 421 -21.80 8.43 1.74
N PHE A 422 -22.43 7.38 2.27
CA PHE A 422 -21.70 6.26 2.84
C PHE A 422 -21.08 5.44 1.70
N GLY A 423 -19.78 5.19 1.79
CA GLY A 423 -19.02 4.46 0.77
C GLY A 423 -19.15 2.95 0.86
N LYS A 424 -18.54 2.26 -0.10
CA LYS A 424 -18.47 0.80 -0.14
C LYS A 424 -17.94 0.22 1.16
N GLY A 425 -18.55 -0.86 1.64
CA GLY A 425 -18.22 -1.50 2.91
C GLY A 425 -19.07 -1.01 4.09
N CYS A 426 -20.03 -0.10 3.86
CA CYS A 426 -21.03 0.23 4.85
C CYS A 426 -21.93 -0.99 5.15
N SER A 427 -22.44 -1.05 6.37
CA SER A 427 -23.34 -2.12 6.82
C SER A 427 -24.71 -1.58 7.19
N PHE A 428 -25.72 -2.43 7.02
CA PHE A 428 -27.11 -2.12 7.34
C PHE A 428 -27.65 -3.16 8.31
N THR A 429 -28.23 -2.71 9.42
CA THR A 429 -28.89 -3.57 10.39
C THR A 429 -30.34 -3.14 10.49
N LYS A 430 -31.26 -3.97 10.00
CA LYS A 430 -32.70 -3.71 10.06
C LYS A 430 -33.18 -3.77 11.50
N THR A 431 -33.84 -2.70 11.94
CA THR A 431 -34.34 -2.54 13.32
C THR A 431 -35.85 -2.42 13.40
N GLY A 432 -36.51 -2.13 12.27
CA GLY A 432 -37.95 -1.97 12.23
C GLY A 432 -38.49 -1.69 10.84
N HIS A 433 -39.74 -1.23 10.79
CA HIS A 433 -40.41 -0.80 9.57
C HIS A 433 -41.37 0.34 9.91
N GLN A 434 -41.52 1.29 8.97
CA GLN A 434 -42.57 2.34 9.02
C GLN A 434 -43.05 2.68 7.62
N ASP A 435 -44.29 3.12 7.50
CA ASP A 435 -44.84 3.56 6.23
C ASP A 435 -44.14 4.84 5.75
N ILE A 436 -43.71 4.86 4.51
CA ILE A 436 -43.13 6.03 3.86
C ILE A 436 -44.10 6.63 2.87
N THR A 437 -44.47 7.88 3.07
CA THR A 437 -45.16 8.69 2.08
C THR A 437 -44.18 9.51 1.27
N GLN A 438 -44.09 9.23 -0.03
CA GLN A 438 -43.24 10.02 -0.92
C GLN A 438 -43.76 11.45 -1.05
N PRO A 439 -42.90 12.46 -1.11
CA PRO A 439 -43.33 13.85 -1.35
C PRO A 439 -43.90 13.99 -2.78
N GLN A 440 -44.50 15.16 -3.08
CA GLN A 440 -44.85 15.46 -4.46
C GLN A 440 -43.58 15.65 -5.29
N PRO A 441 -43.43 14.96 -6.45
CA PRO A 441 -42.25 15.10 -7.27
C PRO A 441 -42.22 16.47 -7.97
N ALA A 442 -41.04 17.09 -8.02
CA ALA A 442 -40.84 18.27 -8.83
C ALA A 442 -40.72 17.85 -10.30
N ALA A 443 -41.46 18.56 -11.20
CA ALA A 443 -41.30 18.32 -12.62
C ALA A 443 -39.95 18.90 -13.10
N PHE A 444 -39.13 18.08 -13.77
CA PHE A 444 -37.84 18.45 -14.31
C PHE A 444 -37.88 18.49 -15.84
N SER A 445 -37.78 19.70 -16.40
CA SER A 445 -37.49 19.95 -17.81
C SER A 445 -35.98 19.94 -18.07
N ALA A 446 -35.57 19.99 -19.32
CA ALA A 446 -34.16 20.13 -19.70
C ALA A 446 -33.45 21.27 -18.94
N THR A 447 -34.10 22.39 -18.73
CA THR A 447 -33.53 23.55 -18.01
C THR A 447 -33.27 23.26 -16.52
N GLU A 448 -34.24 22.64 -15.84
CA GLU A 448 -34.07 22.25 -14.45
C GLU A 448 -32.97 21.17 -14.29
N ILE A 449 -32.86 20.25 -15.25
CA ILE A 449 -31.84 19.23 -15.29
C ILE A 449 -30.43 19.85 -15.43
N GLU A 450 -30.26 20.79 -16.37
CA GLU A 450 -28.99 21.49 -16.55
C GLU A 450 -28.60 22.35 -15.32
N ALA A 451 -29.59 22.90 -14.62
CA ALA A 451 -29.36 23.61 -13.36
C ALA A 451 -28.93 22.67 -12.26
N TYR A 452 -29.57 21.49 -12.16
CA TYR A 452 -29.21 20.43 -11.22
C TYR A 452 -27.76 19.93 -11.39
N MET A 453 -27.29 19.76 -12.62
CA MET A 453 -25.92 19.32 -12.91
C MET A 453 -24.85 20.28 -12.35
N LYS A 454 -25.17 21.54 -12.15
CA LYS A 454 -24.26 22.56 -11.59
C LYS A 454 -24.23 22.55 -10.06
N ASN A 455 -25.32 22.13 -9.44
CA ASN A 455 -25.46 22.08 -7.98
C ASN A 455 -26.36 20.90 -7.58
N PRO A 456 -25.84 19.68 -7.60
CA PRO A 456 -26.63 18.48 -7.28
C PRO A 456 -27.08 18.48 -5.82
N GLU A 457 -28.28 17.97 -5.59
CA GLU A 457 -28.88 17.73 -4.27
C GLU A 457 -29.73 16.48 -4.29
N VAL A 458 -30.03 15.88 -3.14
CA VAL A 458 -30.99 14.79 -3.05
C VAL A 458 -32.41 15.33 -3.23
N LYS A 459 -33.06 15.01 -4.34
CA LYS A 459 -34.35 15.59 -4.72
C LYS A 459 -35.28 14.57 -5.36
N TYR A 460 -36.57 14.65 -5.02
CA TYR A 460 -37.61 13.81 -5.61
C TYR A 460 -38.23 14.50 -6.82
N VAL A 461 -38.12 13.89 -7.98
CA VAL A 461 -38.46 14.51 -9.27
C VAL A 461 -39.23 13.59 -10.18
N THR A 462 -39.85 14.16 -11.23
CA THR A 462 -40.36 13.45 -12.39
C THR A 462 -39.83 14.07 -13.68
N TYR A 463 -39.37 13.22 -14.60
CA TYR A 463 -38.88 13.62 -15.92
C TYR A 463 -39.21 12.55 -16.97
N LYS A 464 -39.10 12.92 -18.25
CA LYS A 464 -39.37 12.03 -19.38
C LYS A 464 -38.12 11.76 -20.19
N GLY A 465 -38.07 10.65 -20.85
CA GLY A 465 -37.01 10.29 -21.78
C GLY A 465 -37.14 8.87 -22.30
N THR A 466 -36.19 8.45 -23.12
CA THR A 466 -36.11 7.12 -23.70
C THR A 466 -35.07 6.30 -22.97
N VAL A 467 -35.42 5.12 -22.51
CA VAL A 467 -34.48 4.20 -21.83
C VAL A 467 -33.59 3.52 -22.86
N LEU A 468 -32.28 3.61 -22.65
CA LEU A 468 -31.26 2.95 -23.45
C LEU A 468 -30.42 2.03 -22.58
N VAL A 469 -30.41 0.74 -22.91
CA VAL A 469 -29.60 -0.26 -22.22
C VAL A 469 -28.35 -0.59 -23.02
N SER A 470 -27.18 -0.46 -22.39
CA SER A 470 -25.88 -0.83 -22.97
C SER A 470 -25.08 -1.67 -21.99
N GLY A 471 -25.07 -2.97 -22.16
CA GLY A 471 -24.47 -3.90 -21.23
C GLY A 471 -25.09 -3.83 -19.83
N SER A 472 -24.31 -3.46 -18.83
CA SER A 472 -24.80 -3.27 -17.45
C SER A 472 -25.42 -1.88 -17.19
N TYR A 473 -25.24 -0.93 -18.09
CA TYR A 473 -25.70 0.45 -17.92
C TYR A 473 -27.12 0.65 -18.43
N VAL A 474 -27.89 1.40 -17.68
CA VAL A 474 -29.25 1.82 -18.05
C VAL A 474 -29.29 3.33 -18.01
N ASN A 475 -29.35 3.95 -19.17
CA ASN A 475 -29.44 5.40 -19.30
C ASN A 475 -30.81 5.84 -19.80
N VAL A 476 -31.18 7.08 -19.56
CA VAL A 476 -32.40 7.69 -20.06
C VAL A 476 -31.98 8.91 -20.87
N GLU A 477 -32.16 8.84 -22.16
CA GLU A 477 -31.98 9.99 -23.05
C GLU A 477 -33.13 10.96 -22.85
N ILE A 478 -32.81 12.24 -22.62
CA ILE A 478 -33.78 13.25 -22.24
C ILE A 478 -33.81 14.33 -23.32
N ASP A 479 -35.00 14.57 -23.86
CA ASP A 479 -35.20 15.54 -24.93
C ASP A 479 -34.78 16.98 -24.53
N GLY A 480 -34.07 17.66 -25.42
CA GLY A 480 -33.67 19.05 -25.27
C GLY A 480 -32.46 19.30 -24.38
N THR A 481 -31.73 18.26 -23.98
CA THR A 481 -30.46 18.38 -23.24
C THR A 481 -29.48 17.26 -23.62
N SER A 482 -28.20 17.50 -23.41
CA SER A 482 -27.16 16.47 -23.55
C SER A 482 -26.96 15.66 -22.26
N VAL A 483 -27.70 15.95 -21.19
CA VAL A 483 -27.67 15.22 -19.93
C VAL A 483 -28.48 13.95 -20.07
N GLN A 484 -27.92 12.85 -19.58
CA GLN A 484 -28.62 11.56 -19.51
C GLN A 484 -28.96 11.21 -18.06
N GLY A 485 -30.17 10.68 -17.85
CA GLY A 485 -30.47 10.00 -16.59
C GLY A 485 -29.67 8.70 -16.51
N SER A 486 -29.04 8.41 -15.39
CA SER A 486 -28.40 7.12 -15.12
C SER A 486 -29.20 6.38 -14.05
N LEU A 487 -29.67 5.16 -14.40
CA LEU A 487 -30.38 4.28 -13.50
C LEU A 487 -29.44 3.12 -13.14
N ASP A 488 -28.59 3.37 -12.15
CA ASP A 488 -27.57 2.39 -11.77
C ASP A 488 -28.18 1.16 -11.07
N TYR A 489 -27.60 0.00 -11.33
CA TYR A 489 -27.93 -1.27 -10.67
C TYR A 489 -29.41 -1.68 -10.81
N MET A 490 -29.93 -1.59 -12.04
CA MET A 490 -31.25 -2.11 -12.39
C MET A 490 -31.21 -3.59 -12.71
N SER A 491 -32.27 -4.30 -12.34
CA SER A 491 -32.44 -5.74 -12.62
C SER A 491 -32.50 -6.02 -14.13
N ASP A 492 -32.22 -7.27 -14.50
CA ASP A 492 -32.34 -7.69 -15.91
C ASP A 492 -33.78 -7.62 -16.40
N ASP A 493 -34.75 -7.90 -15.55
CA ASP A 493 -36.18 -7.74 -15.87
C ASP A 493 -36.54 -6.29 -16.20
N PHE A 494 -35.93 -5.31 -15.49
CA PHE A 494 -36.12 -3.90 -15.79
C PHE A 494 -35.54 -3.55 -17.15
N LYS A 495 -34.31 -3.99 -17.43
CA LYS A 495 -33.60 -3.74 -18.69
C LYS A 495 -34.38 -4.33 -19.88
N GLU A 496 -34.85 -5.57 -19.78
CA GLU A 496 -35.61 -6.23 -20.81
C GLU A 496 -36.96 -5.52 -21.09
N LYS A 497 -37.64 -5.09 -20.02
CA LYS A 497 -38.97 -4.47 -20.12
C LYS A 497 -38.97 -3.07 -20.72
N TYR A 498 -37.93 -2.25 -20.39
CA TYR A 498 -37.98 -0.83 -20.73
C TYR A 498 -36.94 -0.39 -21.78
N ASN A 499 -36.10 -1.28 -22.27
CA ASN A 499 -35.12 -0.89 -23.30
C ASN A 499 -35.83 -0.38 -24.56
N SER A 500 -35.39 0.79 -25.05
CA SER A 500 -36.00 1.50 -26.19
C SER A 500 -37.44 1.96 -25.97
N HIS A 501 -37.88 2.12 -24.72
CA HIS A 501 -39.22 2.66 -24.41
C HIS A 501 -39.13 4.11 -23.97
N ASN A 502 -40.07 4.93 -24.40
CA ASN A 502 -40.36 6.21 -23.82
C ASN A 502 -40.99 6.02 -22.45
N VAL A 503 -40.48 6.69 -21.47
CA VAL A 503 -40.90 6.54 -20.08
C VAL A 503 -41.06 7.90 -19.40
N THR A 504 -41.97 7.93 -18.42
CA THR A 504 -41.96 8.96 -17.39
C THR A 504 -41.41 8.33 -16.13
N ILE A 505 -40.27 8.84 -15.65
CA ILE A 505 -39.62 8.38 -14.44
C ILE A 505 -39.97 9.33 -13.30
N THR A 506 -40.44 8.75 -12.19
CA THR A 506 -40.56 9.45 -10.91
C THR A 506 -39.59 8.79 -9.94
N GLY A 507 -38.65 9.57 -9.36
CA GLY A 507 -37.60 8.99 -8.54
C GLY A 507 -36.75 10.00 -7.78
N TRP A 508 -35.79 9.50 -7.05
CA TRP A 508 -34.86 10.30 -6.25
C TRP A 508 -33.56 10.51 -6.99
N LEU A 509 -33.20 11.78 -7.20
CA LEU A 509 -31.87 12.17 -7.64
C LEU A 509 -30.91 12.07 -6.46
N PHE A 510 -29.71 11.50 -6.71
CA PHE A 510 -28.69 11.33 -5.67
C PHE A 510 -27.26 11.66 -6.15
N GLY A 511 -27.15 12.59 -7.10
CA GLY A 511 -25.87 13.11 -7.56
C GLY A 511 -25.77 13.23 -9.09
N SER A 512 -24.66 13.79 -9.54
CA SER A 512 -24.32 13.94 -10.96
C SER A 512 -22.83 13.81 -11.21
N TYR A 513 -22.47 13.29 -12.39
CA TYR A 513 -21.07 13.23 -12.83
C TYR A 513 -20.98 13.34 -14.35
N LYS A 514 -20.17 14.26 -14.86
CA LYS A 514 -20.05 14.59 -16.28
C LYS A 514 -21.42 14.95 -16.89
N THR A 515 -21.97 14.11 -17.76
CA THR A 515 -23.26 14.27 -18.41
C THR A 515 -24.35 13.40 -17.79
N TYR A 516 -24.05 12.71 -16.68
CA TYR A 516 -24.98 11.75 -16.05
C TYR A 516 -25.61 12.32 -14.79
N MET A 517 -26.94 12.22 -14.70
CA MET A 517 -27.77 12.53 -13.55
C MET A 517 -28.26 11.23 -12.93
N TYR A 518 -27.79 10.90 -11.72
CA TYR A 518 -28.10 9.62 -11.09
C TYR A 518 -29.47 9.63 -10.42
N THR A 519 -30.28 8.61 -10.76
CA THR A 519 -31.66 8.48 -10.28
C THR A 519 -31.94 7.09 -9.75
N ILE A 520 -32.56 6.98 -8.56
CA ILE A 520 -33.21 5.76 -8.09
C ILE A 520 -34.69 5.88 -8.45
N PRO A 521 -35.22 5.11 -9.42
CA PRO A 521 -36.61 5.19 -9.80
C PRO A 521 -37.50 4.59 -8.69
N VAL A 522 -38.60 5.26 -8.39
CA VAL A 522 -39.67 4.79 -7.48
C VAL A 522 -40.84 4.34 -8.31
N GLU A 523 -41.14 5.02 -9.40
CA GLU A 523 -42.18 4.71 -10.35
C GLU A 523 -41.69 4.94 -11.77
N VAL A 524 -41.95 3.99 -12.67
CA VAL A 524 -41.66 4.13 -14.10
C VAL A 524 -42.98 3.85 -14.86
N ARG A 525 -43.49 4.90 -15.50
CA ARG A 525 -44.64 4.78 -16.36
C ARG A 525 -44.15 4.61 -17.80
N ASP A 526 -44.54 3.48 -18.38
CA ASP A 526 -44.29 3.15 -19.77
C ASP A 526 -45.18 3.99 -20.69
N GLU A 527 -44.60 4.73 -21.61
CA GLU A 527 -45.33 5.53 -22.61
C GLU A 527 -45.32 4.85 -23.98
N GLY A 528 -44.71 3.66 -24.09
CA GLY A 528 -44.62 2.85 -25.31
C GLY A 528 -43.20 2.81 -25.89
N GLU A 529 -43.02 1.89 -26.86
CA GLU A 529 -41.77 1.81 -27.60
C GLU A 529 -41.45 3.14 -28.26
N PHE A 530 -40.17 3.52 -28.28
CA PHE A 530 -39.67 4.68 -29.01
C PHE A 530 -39.82 4.40 -30.52
N GLU A 531 -40.74 5.07 -31.16
CA GLU A 531 -40.85 5.09 -32.61
C GLU A 531 -40.13 6.34 -33.13
N GLU A 532 -39.09 6.13 -33.90
CA GLU A 532 -38.37 7.24 -34.50
C GLU A 532 -39.22 7.86 -35.64
N GLU A 533 -39.45 9.14 -35.55
CA GLU A 533 -40.15 9.86 -36.63
C GLU A 533 -39.26 9.89 -37.88
N VAL A 534 -39.67 9.20 -38.92
CA VAL A 534 -39.04 9.31 -40.23
C VAL A 534 -39.27 10.70 -40.78
N PRO A 535 -38.22 11.48 -41.10
CA PRO A 535 -38.39 12.82 -41.62
C PRO A 535 -39.30 12.86 -42.84
N ASP A 536 -40.21 13.82 -42.88
CA ASP A 536 -41.16 13.96 -43.98
C ASP A 536 -40.42 14.19 -45.31
N GLY A 537 -40.68 13.31 -46.31
CA GLY A 537 -40.00 13.31 -47.59
C GLY A 537 -38.65 12.54 -47.64
N ALA A 538 -38.28 11.80 -46.60
CA ALA A 538 -37.12 10.95 -46.64
C ALA A 538 -37.30 9.81 -47.67
N ILE A 539 -36.32 9.68 -48.57
CA ILE A 539 -36.29 8.59 -49.55
C ILE A 539 -35.72 7.33 -48.87
N PHE A 540 -34.89 7.55 -47.86
CA PHE A 540 -34.22 6.50 -47.07
C PHE A 540 -33.88 7.06 -45.69
N TYR A 541 -34.14 6.30 -44.65
CA TYR A 541 -33.83 6.65 -43.27
C TYR A 541 -33.40 5.39 -42.50
N SER A 542 -32.31 5.50 -41.79
CA SER A 542 -31.85 4.49 -40.85
C SER A 542 -31.04 5.14 -39.74
N THR A 543 -31.27 4.76 -38.50
CA THR A 543 -30.49 5.19 -37.34
C THR A 543 -29.17 4.48 -37.23
N PHE A 544 -29.02 3.35 -37.92
CA PHE A 544 -27.91 2.42 -37.82
C PHE A 544 -27.78 1.68 -36.47
N ASP A 545 -28.46 2.14 -35.44
CA ASP A 545 -28.31 1.61 -34.08
C ASP A 545 -28.87 0.18 -33.92
N LYS A 546 -30.03 -0.11 -34.52
CA LYS A 546 -30.62 -1.46 -34.49
C LYS A 546 -29.94 -2.44 -35.45
N GLU A 547 -29.39 -1.95 -36.52
CA GLU A 547 -28.81 -2.76 -37.58
C GLU A 547 -27.39 -3.18 -37.31
N LEU A 548 -26.64 -2.40 -36.49
CA LEU A 548 -25.25 -2.66 -36.15
C LEU A 548 -25.06 -3.58 -34.95
N SER A 549 -26.00 -3.60 -34.00
CA SER A 549 -25.84 -4.34 -32.75
C SER A 549 -25.95 -5.87 -32.89
N SER A 550 -26.48 -6.36 -33.99
CA SER A 550 -26.75 -7.80 -34.23
C SER A 550 -25.92 -8.45 -35.33
N GLN A 551 -25.02 -7.71 -36.00
CA GLN A 551 -24.25 -8.23 -37.15
C GLN A 551 -22.74 -8.24 -36.87
N SER A 552 -22.07 -9.32 -37.24
CA SER A 552 -20.61 -9.38 -37.24
C SER A 552 -20.08 -8.98 -38.62
N PHE A 553 -19.19 -7.98 -38.65
CA PHE A 553 -18.61 -7.46 -39.88
C PHE A 553 -17.24 -8.04 -40.13
N ASP A 554 -16.92 -8.33 -41.41
CA ASP A 554 -15.56 -8.66 -41.81
C ASP A 554 -14.72 -7.36 -41.89
N THR A 555 -13.90 -7.13 -40.88
CA THR A 555 -12.98 -5.99 -40.81
C THR A 555 -11.56 -6.32 -41.31
N SER A 556 -11.35 -7.49 -41.90
CA SER A 556 -10.03 -7.93 -42.38
C SER A 556 -9.46 -7.04 -43.50
N SER A 557 -10.30 -6.31 -44.21
CA SER A 557 -9.95 -5.32 -45.25
C SER A 557 -9.94 -3.85 -44.73
N GLY A 558 -10.13 -3.62 -43.44
CA GLY A 558 -10.04 -2.31 -42.80
C GLY A 558 -11.35 -1.55 -42.63
N TRP A 559 -12.35 -1.67 -43.48
CA TRP A 559 -13.63 -0.93 -43.38
C TRP A 559 -14.78 -1.75 -43.92
N PRO A 560 -15.93 -1.87 -43.19
CA PRO A 560 -17.12 -2.55 -43.70
C PRO A 560 -17.74 -1.72 -44.84
N TYR A 561 -18.12 -2.40 -45.92
CA TYR A 561 -18.88 -1.81 -47.00
C TYR A 561 -20.38 -1.90 -46.70
N LEU A 562 -21.18 -0.99 -47.28
CA LEU A 562 -22.64 -0.94 -47.07
C LEU A 562 -23.35 -2.27 -47.44
N ASP A 563 -22.82 -3.03 -48.38
CA ASP A 563 -23.35 -4.33 -48.78
C ASP A 563 -23.17 -5.47 -47.75
N GLN A 564 -22.40 -5.22 -46.69
CA GLN A 564 -22.32 -6.13 -45.53
C GLN A 564 -23.50 -5.97 -44.56
N PHE A 565 -24.30 -4.91 -44.70
CA PHE A 565 -25.49 -4.71 -43.90
C PHE A 565 -26.71 -5.40 -44.59
N GLU A 566 -27.48 -6.18 -43.85
CA GLU A 566 -28.68 -6.84 -44.36
C GLU A 566 -29.67 -5.80 -44.92
N GLY A 567 -30.08 -5.99 -46.17
CA GLY A 567 -31.02 -5.10 -46.86
C GLY A 567 -30.37 -3.91 -47.57
N TRP A 568 -29.04 -3.75 -47.49
CA TRP A 568 -28.34 -2.65 -48.17
C TRP A 568 -27.62 -3.11 -49.43
N ILE A 569 -27.70 -2.30 -50.47
CA ILE A 569 -27.05 -2.60 -51.74
C ILE A 569 -26.06 -1.49 -52.06
N ASN A 570 -24.77 -1.83 -52.22
CA ASN A 570 -23.75 -0.89 -52.64
C ASN A 570 -23.80 -0.67 -54.16
N HIS A 571 -24.41 0.45 -54.58
CA HIS A 571 -24.40 0.85 -55.98
C HIS A 571 -23.04 1.45 -56.36
N LYS A 572 -22.20 0.70 -57.00
CA LYS A 572 -20.92 1.17 -57.56
C LYS A 572 -21.13 2.39 -58.44
N GLY A 573 -20.65 3.54 -58.04
CA GLY A 573 -20.70 4.79 -58.80
C GLY A 573 -21.65 5.89 -58.25
N SER A 574 -22.30 5.70 -57.10
CA SER A 574 -23.26 6.61 -56.48
C SER A 574 -22.71 7.54 -55.39
N GLY A 575 -21.39 7.68 -55.27
CA GLY A 575 -20.80 8.73 -54.44
C GLY A 575 -20.72 8.44 -52.94
N ILE A 576 -21.09 7.26 -52.45
CA ILE A 576 -20.89 6.83 -51.04
C ILE A 576 -19.54 6.14 -50.93
N ALA A 577 -18.60 6.74 -50.23
CA ALA A 577 -17.22 6.22 -50.17
C ALA A 577 -16.96 5.25 -49.05
N ALA A 578 -17.52 5.40 -47.87
CA ALA A 578 -17.36 4.47 -46.72
C ALA A 578 -18.27 4.89 -45.56
N VAL A 579 -18.62 3.92 -44.70
CA VAL A 579 -19.11 4.16 -43.35
C VAL A 579 -17.89 4.19 -42.43
N THR A 580 -17.61 5.31 -41.79
CA THR A 580 -16.52 5.43 -40.81
C THR A 580 -17.06 5.17 -39.41
N TYR A 581 -16.49 4.20 -38.74
CA TYR A 581 -16.78 3.89 -37.35
C TYR A 581 -15.87 4.78 -36.46
N ASP A 582 -16.47 5.69 -35.71
CA ASP A 582 -15.82 6.38 -34.61
C ASP A 582 -16.47 5.91 -33.31
N TYR A 583 -15.69 5.58 -32.30
CA TYR A 583 -16.19 5.16 -30.98
C TYR A 583 -17.13 6.19 -30.31
N SER A 584 -17.22 7.40 -30.84
CA SER A 584 -18.09 8.47 -30.31
C SER A 584 -19.22 8.88 -31.24
N SER A 585 -19.17 8.54 -32.52
CA SER A 585 -20.25 8.86 -33.49
C SER A 585 -20.05 8.08 -34.78
N MET A 586 -21.17 7.64 -35.37
CA MET A 586 -21.17 7.06 -36.71
C MET A 586 -21.47 8.14 -37.73
N SER A 587 -20.66 8.27 -38.77
CA SER A 587 -20.91 9.21 -39.83
C SER A 587 -20.80 8.55 -41.20
N VAL A 588 -21.78 8.80 -42.06
CA VAL A 588 -21.73 8.47 -43.49
C VAL A 588 -21.14 9.64 -44.22
N ARG A 589 -20.01 9.46 -44.93
CA ARG A 589 -19.44 10.49 -45.81
C ARG A 589 -19.86 10.21 -47.25
N THR A 590 -20.50 11.19 -47.88
CA THR A 590 -20.73 11.20 -49.31
C THR A 590 -19.69 12.13 -49.95
N ASN A 591 -19.08 11.70 -51.08
CA ASN A 591 -18.20 12.54 -51.85
C ASN A 591 -19.01 13.51 -52.72
#